data_20bf914af024063eccc1e92a68c1bb03
#
_entry.id   20bf914af024063eccc1e92a68c1bb03
#
_cell.length_a   1.000
_cell.length_b   1.000
_cell.length_c   1.000
_cell.angle_alpha   90.00
_cell.angle_beta   90.00
_cell.angle_gamma   90.00
#
_symmetry.space_group_name_H-M   'P 1'
#
loop_
_entity.id
_entity.type
_entity.pdbx_description
1 polymer ?
#
loop_
_entity_poly.entity_id
_entity_poly.type
_entity_poly.pdbx_seq_one_letter_code
_entity_poly.pdbx_strand_id
1 'polypeptide(L)'
;MYVRRASFVSLWLILLAGPLLAADRPLLVCFGDSITAGYGLQTGQSYPDALQRDLDSHGYHYLVNNQGESGATTKDAVAELRSILLLHPEVVIVEFGGNDGLRGLPPSETRRNLDAVLTALENAHIKILLAGITLPPNYGSDYIQSFEQVFRDLEAKHHTPFVPMIYKDMVHVPGTIQPDGIHPTAKGSEIIAKTLLPVLTPLLRK
;
A
#
# COMPACT_ATOMS: atom_id res chain seq x y z
N MET A 1 -21.10 -78.87 26.62
CA MET A 1 -20.21 -77.78 26.95
C MET A 1 -20.12 -76.87 25.73
N TYR A 2 -20.95 -75.79 25.68
CA TYR A 2 -21.05 -74.91 24.52
C TYR A 2 -20.22 -73.63 24.82
N VAL A 3 -19.15 -73.40 24.05
CA VAL A 3 -18.33 -72.19 24.14
C VAL A 3 -18.92 -71.16 23.19
N ARG A 4 -19.50 -70.08 23.73
CA ARG A 4 -19.96 -68.86 22.97
C ARG A 4 -18.74 -68.00 22.58
N ARG A 5 -18.47 -67.89 21.28
CA ARG A 5 -17.49 -66.93 20.74
C ARG A 5 -18.16 -65.57 20.71
N ALA A 6 -17.61 -64.58 21.46
CA ALA A 6 -17.99 -63.19 21.37
C ALA A 6 -17.20 -62.52 20.22
N SER A 7 -17.92 -62.04 19.20
CA SER A 7 -17.32 -61.26 18.10
C SER A 7 -17.26 -59.82 18.52
N PHE A 8 -16.07 -59.26 18.67
CA PHE A 8 -15.83 -57.82 18.83
C PHE A 8 -15.88 -57.13 17.47
N VAL A 9 -16.90 -56.29 17.24
CA VAL A 9 -16.97 -55.41 16.09
C VAL A 9 -16.22 -54.11 16.45
N SER A 10 -15.01 -53.92 15.91
CA SER A 10 -14.25 -52.70 16.05
C SER A 10 -14.82 -51.64 15.09
N LEU A 11 -15.49 -50.64 15.65
CA LEU A 11 -16.01 -49.47 14.91
C LEU A 11 -14.84 -48.49 14.66
N TRP A 12 -14.33 -48.45 13.43
CA TRP A 12 -13.34 -47.46 13.00
C TRP A 12 -14.06 -46.14 12.68
N LEU A 13 -13.88 -45.14 13.56
CA LEU A 13 -14.32 -43.77 13.28
C LEU A 13 -13.35 -43.17 12.28
N ILE A 14 -13.74 -43.08 11.00
CA ILE A 14 -13.01 -42.35 9.99
C ILE A 14 -13.31 -40.86 10.21
N LEU A 15 -12.38 -40.13 10.85
CA LEU A 15 -12.39 -38.67 10.85
C LEU A 15 -12.10 -38.18 9.40
N LEU A 16 -13.14 -37.79 8.70
CA LEU A 16 -13.03 -37.02 7.46
C LEU A 16 -12.50 -35.62 7.80
N ALA A 17 -11.19 -35.47 7.82
CA ALA A 17 -10.59 -34.14 7.76
C ALA A 17 -10.89 -33.57 6.36
N GLY A 18 -11.96 -32.77 6.25
CA GLY A 18 -12.21 -31.99 5.04
C GLY A 18 -11.00 -31.09 4.73
N PRO A 19 -10.73 -30.77 3.45
CA PRO A 19 -9.67 -29.83 3.12
C PRO A 19 -9.95 -28.51 3.84
N LEU A 20 -9.04 -28.11 4.71
CA LEU A 20 -8.99 -26.74 5.23
C LEU A 20 -8.70 -25.88 4.00
N LEU A 21 -9.74 -25.30 3.39
CA LEU A 21 -9.55 -24.26 2.38
C LEU A 21 -8.73 -23.17 3.06
N ALA A 22 -7.46 -23.08 2.70
CA ALA A 22 -6.65 -21.92 3.06
C ALA A 22 -7.42 -20.70 2.53
N ALA A 23 -7.99 -19.90 3.45
CA ALA A 23 -8.67 -18.69 3.05
C ALA A 23 -7.68 -17.85 2.28
N ASP A 24 -7.99 -17.54 1.01
CA ASP A 24 -7.14 -16.67 0.19
C ASP A 24 -6.88 -15.39 0.95
N ARG A 25 -5.61 -15.04 1.11
CA ARG A 25 -5.21 -13.80 1.79
C ARG A 25 -5.76 -12.61 0.97
N PRO A 26 -6.53 -11.70 1.59
CA PRO A 26 -7.00 -10.53 0.90
C PRO A 26 -5.81 -9.69 0.39
N LEU A 27 -5.99 -9.06 -0.76
CA LEU A 27 -4.94 -8.32 -1.43
C LEU A 27 -4.92 -6.86 -0.96
N LEU A 28 -3.74 -6.40 -0.55
CA LEU A 28 -3.40 -5.01 -0.32
C LEU A 28 -2.43 -4.57 -1.43
N VAL A 29 -2.84 -3.63 -2.25
CA VAL A 29 -2.00 -3.12 -3.34
C VAL A 29 -1.34 -1.81 -2.90
N CYS A 30 -0.02 -1.73 -3.03
CA CYS A 30 0.72 -0.48 -2.98
C CYS A 30 0.87 0.04 -4.41
N PHE A 31 0.10 1.04 -4.77
CA PHE A 31 0.04 1.64 -6.10
C PHE A 31 0.72 3.00 -6.07
N GLY A 32 1.87 3.11 -6.75
CA GLY A 32 2.70 4.29 -6.62
C GLY A 32 3.82 4.40 -7.63
N ASP A 33 4.74 5.30 -7.35
CA ASP A 33 5.87 5.59 -8.22
C ASP A 33 7.17 4.87 -7.79
N SER A 34 8.32 5.49 -7.96
CA SER A 34 9.64 4.93 -7.63
C SER A 34 9.82 4.68 -6.13
N ILE A 35 9.12 5.41 -5.26
CA ILE A 35 9.14 5.21 -3.81
C ILE A 35 8.50 3.87 -3.48
N THR A 36 7.33 3.61 -4.07
CA THR A 36 6.62 2.34 -3.96
C THR A 36 7.41 1.19 -4.59
N ALA A 37 7.95 1.40 -5.81
CA ALA A 37 8.76 0.40 -6.51
C ALA A 37 10.00 -0.05 -5.72
N GLY A 38 10.55 0.84 -4.87
CA GLY A 38 11.81 0.61 -4.18
C GLY A 38 13.02 0.87 -5.07
N TYR A 39 13.00 1.99 -5.83
CA TYR A 39 14.09 2.37 -6.72
C TYR A 39 15.44 2.37 -6.01
N GLY A 40 16.45 1.74 -6.63
CA GLY A 40 17.80 1.65 -6.08
C GLY A 40 17.98 0.66 -4.92
N LEU A 41 16.93 -0.05 -4.50
CA LEU A 41 16.96 -1.04 -3.42
C LEU A 41 17.10 -2.47 -3.96
N GLN A 42 17.56 -3.37 -3.11
CA GLN A 42 17.51 -4.79 -3.39
C GLN A 42 16.08 -5.34 -3.17
N THR A 43 15.78 -6.47 -3.80
CA THR A 43 14.53 -7.19 -3.57
C THR A 43 14.31 -7.44 -2.07
N GLY A 44 13.10 -7.19 -1.59
CA GLY A 44 12.73 -7.34 -0.19
C GLY A 44 13.00 -6.12 0.70
N GLN A 45 13.47 -4.99 0.14
CA GLN A 45 13.83 -3.77 0.87
C GLN A 45 12.91 -2.58 0.63
N SER A 46 11.94 -2.70 -0.27
CA SER A 46 10.94 -1.64 -0.50
C SER A 46 10.01 -1.45 0.71
N TYR A 47 9.29 -0.32 0.78
CA TYR A 47 8.32 -0.16 1.87
C TYR A 47 7.14 -1.15 1.79
N PRO A 48 6.66 -1.58 0.62
CA PRO A 48 5.69 -2.68 0.55
C PRO A 48 6.21 -3.99 1.16
N ASP A 49 7.49 -4.32 0.95
CA ASP A 49 8.11 -5.49 1.58
C ASP A 49 8.18 -5.34 3.11
N ALA A 50 8.57 -4.15 3.60
CA ALA A 50 8.59 -3.86 5.03
C ALA A 50 7.18 -3.93 5.63
N LEU A 51 6.18 -3.38 4.91
CA LEU A 51 4.78 -3.42 5.31
C LEU A 51 4.24 -4.87 5.40
N GLN A 52 4.61 -5.75 4.45
CA GLN A 52 4.26 -7.17 4.52
C GLN A 52 4.78 -7.80 5.81
N ARG A 53 6.05 -7.56 6.16
CA ARG A 53 6.65 -8.08 7.40
C ARG A 53 5.95 -7.55 8.65
N ASP A 54 5.64 -6.25 8.67
CA ASP A 54 4.96 -5.61 9.80
C ASP A 54 3.53 -6.16 9.97
N LEU A 55 2.78 -6.33 8.90
CA LEU A 55 1.43 -6.89 8.93
C LEU A 55 1.44 -8.34 9.42
N ASP A 56 2.33 -9.18 8.88
CA ASP A 56 2.47 -10.58 9.31
C ASP A 56 2.82 -10.67 10.81
N SER A 57 3.73 -9.80 11.30
CA SER A 57 4.14 -9.77 12.71
C SER A 57 3.03 -9.35 13.67
N HIS A 58 2.06 -8.56 13.18
CA HIS A 58 0.89 -8.09 13.95
C HIS A 58 -0.35 -8.96 13.74
N GLY A 59 -0.24 -10.08 13.01
CA GLY A 59 -1.33 -11.04 12.79
C GLY A 59 -2.38 -10.60 11.78
N TYR A 60 -2.04 -9.68 10.86
CA TYR A 60 -2.87 -9.35 9.72
C TYR A 60 -2.53 -10.27 8.54
N HIS A 61 -3.52 -11.01 8.02
CA HIS A 61 -3.32 -12.00 6.97
C HIS A 61 -3.56 -11.43 5.56
N TYR A 62 -2.86 -10.35 5.21
CA TYR A 62 -2.92 -9.75 3.89
C TYR A 62 -1.72 -10.16 3.03
N LEU A 63 -1.94 -10.22 1.70
CA LEU A 63 -0.86 -10.26 0.73
C LEU A 63 -0.60 -8.83 0.25
N VAL A 64 0.59 -8.30 0.49
CA VAL A 64 0.99 -6.98 -0.01
C VAL A 64 1.55 -7.14 -1.41
N ASN A 65 0.95 -6.45 -2.37
CA ASN A 65 1.35 -6.46 -3.77
C ASN A 65 1.94 -5.08 -4.13
N ASN A 66 3.18 -5.07 -4.57
CA ASN A 66 3.88 -3.87 -5.01
C ASN A 66 3.56 -3.61 -6.49
N GLN A 67 2.86 -2.52 -6.77
CA GLN A 67 2.52 -1.99 -8.10
C GLN A 67 3.14 -0.59 -8.27
N GLY A 68 4.37 -0.43 -7.82
CA GLY A 68 5.16 0.79 -8.02
C GLY A 68 5.84 0.78 -9.38
N GLU A 69 5.80 1.93 -10.07
CA GLU A 69 6.49 2.14 -11.34
C GLU A 69 7.39 3.36 -11.29
N SER A 70 8.71 3.15 -11.45
CA SER A 70 9.69 4.24 -11.33
C SER A 70 9.49 5.30 -12.41
N GLY A 71 9.34 6.55 -11.98
CA GLY A 71 9.11 7.69 -12.87
C GLY A 71 7.66 7.95 -13.21
N ALA A 72 6.71 7.10 -12.76
CA ALA A 72 5.30 7.27 -13.04
C ALA A 72 4.74 8.57 -12.43
N THR A 73 3.92 9.24 -13.21
CA THR A 73 3.14 10.43 -12.81
C THR A 73 1.72 10.04 -12.43
N THR A 74 0.95 10.99 -11.94
CA THR A 74 -0.49 10.78 -11.71
C THR A 74 -1.26 10.48 -13.00
N LYS A 75 -0.78 10.91 -14.17
CA LYS A 75 -1.34 10.55 -15.47
C LYS A 75 -1.13 9.06 -15.77
N ASP A 76 0.04 8.53 -15.43
CA ASP A 76 0.34 7.11 -15.60
C ASP A 76 -0.50 6.28 -14.64
N ALA A 77 -0.72 6.74 -13.41
CA ALA A 77 -1.66 6.13 -12.48
C ALA A 77 -3.07 5.97 -13.06
N VAL A 78 -3.60 6.98 -13.77
CA VAL A 78 -4.89 6.89 -14.47
C VAL A 78 -4.85 5.82 -15.58
N ALA A 79 -3.75 5.75 -16.34
CA ALA A 79 -3.60 4.78 -17.41
C ALA A 79 -3.56 3.32 -16.89
N GLU A 80 -2.87 3.09 -15.76
CA GLU A 80 -2.69 1.77 -15.15
C GLU A 80 -3.86 1.33 -14.24
N LEU A 81 -4.79 2.23 -13.95
CA LEU A 81 -5.88 2.00 -12.99
C LEU A 81 -6.70 0.73 -13.32
N ARG A 82 -6.94 0.45 -14.60
CA ARG A 82 -7.66 -0.76 -15.02
C ARG A 82 -6.96 -2.03 -14.56
N SER A 83 -5.64 -2.08 -14.64
CA SER A 83 -4.83 -3.22 -14.20
C SER A 83 -4.96 -3.43 -12.70
N ILE A 84 -4.97 -2.35 -11.92
CA ILE A 84 -5.17 -2.40 -10.47
C ILE A 84 -6.57 -2.94 -10.11
N LEU A 85 -7.62 -2.45 -10.77
CA LEU A 85 -8.99 -2.91 -10.55
C LEU A 85 -9.17 -4.41 -10.85
N LEU A 86 -8.49 -4.93 -11.87
CA LEU A 86 -8.51 -6.35 -12.23
C LEU A 86 -7.83 -7.28 -11.20
N LEU A 87 -7.02 -6.75 -10.32
CA LEU A 87 -6.45 -7.52 -9.20
C LEU A 87 -7.46 -7.77 -8.07
N HIS A 88 -8.62 -7.09 -8.09
CA HIS A 88 -9.65 -7.16 -7.04
C HIS A 88 -9.08 -6.93 -5.62
N PRO A 89 -8.30 -5.87 -5.36
CA PRO A 89 -7.74 -5.63 -4.04
C PRO A 89 -8.83 -5.26 -3.03
N GLU A 90 -8.63 -5.63 -1.77
CA GLU A 90 -9.48 -5.14 -0.68
C GLU A 90 -9.09 -3.71 -0.27
N VAL A 91 -7.79 -3.41 -0.33
CA VAL A 91 -7.22 -2.11 0.06
C VAL A 91 -6.18 -1.68 -0.98
N VAL A 92 -6.17 -0.39 -1.30
CA VAL A 92 -5.12 0.24 -2.14
C VAL A 92 -4.50 1.40 -1.38
N ILE A 93 -3.18 1.41 -1.26
CA ILE A 93 -2.40 2.59 -0.90
C ILE A 93 -2.07 3.32 -2.18
N VAL A 94 -2.50 4.57 -2.32
CA VAL A 94 -2.24 5.44 -3.48
C VAL A 94 -1.12 6.40 -3.13
N GLU A 95 0.05 6.25 -3.78
CA GLU A 95 1.26 7.04 -3.52
C GLU A 95 1.79 7.56 -4.85
N PHE A 96 1.34 8.73 -5.28
CA PHE A 96 1.74 9.39 -6.52
C PHE A 96 1.80 10.92 -6.35
N GLY A 97 2.42 11.55 -7.31
CA GLY A 97 2.50 13.00 -7.43
C GLY A 97 3.91 13.54 -7.31
N GLY A 98 4.84 12.78 -6.71
CA GLY A 98 6.24 13.17 -6.61
C GLY A 98 6.83 13.56 -7.96
N ASN A 99 6.62 12.74 -8.99
CA ASN A 99 7.10 13.00 -10.34
C ASN A 99 6.41 14.18 -11.04
N ASP A 100 5.11 14.40 -10.76
CA ASP A 100 4.40 15.59 -11.24
C ASP A 100 5.03 16.86 -10.69
N GLY A 101 5.22 16.90 -9.37
CA GLY A 101 5.83 18.03 -8.69
C GLY A 101 7.27 18.27 -9.12
N LEU A 102 8.12 17.24 -9.18
CA LEU A 102 9.51 17.34 -9.61
C LEU A 102 9.66 17.82 -11.08
N ARG A 103 8.67 17.56 -11.92
CA ARG A 103 8.62 18.04 -13.31
C ARG A 103 7.96 19.42 -13.45
N GLY A 104 7.51 20.03 -12.35
CA GLY A 104 6.85 21.34 -12.37
C GLY A 104 5.49 21.35 -13.05
N LEU A 105 4.79 20.18 -13.07
CA LEU A 105 3.46 20.11 -13.67
C LEU A 105 2.44 20.90 -12.83
N PRO A 106 1.39 21.46 -13.45
CA PRO A 106 0.37 22.20 -12.71
C PRO A 106 -0.28 21.34 -11.62
N PRO A 107 -0.35 21.79 -10.35
CA PRO A 107 -1.01 21.04 -9.28
C PRO A 107 -2.47 20.65 -9.59
N SER A 108 -3.15 21.43 -10.44
CA SER A 108 -4.49 21.13 -10.93
C SER A 108 -4.56 19.85 -11.77
N GLU A 109 -3.49 19.48 -12.47
CA GLU A 109 -3.40 18.20 -13.20
C GLU A 109 -3.23 17.03 -12.25
N THR A 110 -2.30 17.15 -11.29
CA THR A 110 -2.13 16.16 -10.22
C THR A 110 -3.46 15.91 -9.49
N ARG A 111 -4.17 17.00 -9.13
CA ARG A 111 -5.50 16.90 -8.50
C ARG A 111 -6.48 16.12 -9.35
N ARG A 112 -6.65 16.51 -10.62
CA ARG A 112 -7.62 15.89 -11.53
C ARG A 112 -7.35 14.40 -11.71
N ASN A 113 -6.09 14.01 -11.86
CA ASN A 113 -5.70 12.64 -12.10
C ASN A 113 -5.90 11.78 -10.84
N LEU A 114 -5.44 12.25 -9.68
CA LEU A 114 -5.66 11.56 -8.40
C LEU A 114 -7.15 11.46 -8.06
N ASP A 115 -7.93 12.52 -8.30
CA ASP A 115 -9.38 12.52 -8.12
C ASP A 115 -10.05 11.41 -8.96
N ALA A 116 -9.62 11.24 -10.20
CA ALA A 116 -10.12 10.16 -11.06
C ALA A 116 -9.75 8.77 -10.53
N VAL A 117 -8.52 8.59 -10.02
CA VAL A 117 -8.06 7.33 -9.43
C VAL A 117 -8.89 7.00 -8.18
N LEU A 118 -9.00 7.95 -7.23
CA LEU A 118 -9.76 7.76 -5.99
C LEU A 118 -11.22 7.45 -6.28
N THR A 119 -11.88 8.23 -7.14
CA THR A 119 -13.27 8.01 -7.56
C THR A 119 -13.49 6.61 -8.14
N ALA A 120 -12.58 6.12 -8.97
CA ALA A 120 -12.73 4.80 -9.57
C ALA A 120 -12.54 3.66 -8.55
N LEU A 121 -11.62 3.81 -7.62
CA LEU A 121 -11.43 2.86 -6.51
C LEU A 121 -12.65 2.83 -5.58
N GLU A 122 -13.22 4.00 -5.24
CA GLU A 122 -14.46 4.11 -4.44
C GLU A 122 -15.65 3.43 -5.15
N ASN A 123 -15.83 3.68 -6.45
CA ASN A 123 -16.88 3.04 -7.24
C ASN A 123 -16.74 1.51 -7.31
N ALA A 124 -15.52 1.00 -7.17
CA ALA A 124 -15.24 -0.42 -7.05
C ALA A 124 -15.34 -0.95 -5.61
N HIS A 125 -15.76 -0.12 -4.64
CA HIS A 125 -15.84 -0.44 -3.22
C HIS A 125 -14.52 -0.89 -2.59
N ILE A 126 -13.40 -0.40 -3.10
CA ILE A 126 -12.06 -0.65 -2.60
C ILE A 126 -11.73 0.36 -1.51
N LYS A 127 -11.20 -0.10 -0.37
CA LYS A 127 -10.73 0.79 0.69
C LYS A 127 -9.43 1.47 0.27
N ILE A 128 -9.31 2.76 0.56
CA ILE A 128 -8.19 3.57 0.09
C ILE A 128 -7.42 4.14 1.28
N LEU A 129 -6.10 4.19 1.17
CA LEU A 129 -5.22 5.05 1.95
C LEU A 129 -4.49 5.96 0.98
N LEU A 130 -4.68 7.28 1.11
CA LEU A 130 -3.94 8.27 0.33
C LEU A 130 -2.63 8.62 1.06
N ALA A 131 -1.51 8.52 0.36
CA ALA A 131 -0.19 8.90 0.87
C ALA A 131 0.30 10.16 0.16
N GLY A 132 0.41 11.25 0.91
CA GLY A 132 0.92 12.53 0.41
C GLY A 132 2.43 12.62 0.48
N ILE A 133 2.97 13.52 -0.34
CA ILE A 133 4.38 13.85 -0.42
C ILE A 133 4.56 15.36 -0.57
N THR A 134 5.75 15.86 -0.27
CA THR A 134 6.15 17.26 -0.53
C THR A 134 7.31 17.33 -1.52
N LEU A 135 7.70 18.52 -1.87
CA LEU A 135 8.78 18.81 -2.82
C LEU A 135 9.98 19.42 -2.10
N PRO A 136 11.20 19.30 -2.68
CA PRO A 136 12.39 20.00 -2.19
C PRO A 136 12.19 21.51 -2.14
N PRO A 137 12.82 22.24 -1.18
CA PRO A 137 12.60 23.68 -0.98
C PRO A 137 12.93 24.57 -2.17
N ASN A 138 13.79 24.12 -3.08
CA ASN A 138 14.18 24.85 -4.29
C ASN A 138 13.07 25.01 -5.33
N TYR A 139 11.89 24.36 -5.15
CA TYR A 139 10.72 24.53 -6.02
C TYR A 139 9.90 25.80 -5.69
N GLY A 140 10.23 26.49 -4.60
CA GLY A 140 9.54 27.70 -4.16
C GLY A 140 8.29 27.44 -3.32
N SER A 141 8.08 28.29 -2.31
CA SER A 141 7.04 28.12 -1.30
C SER A 141 5.63 28.01 -1.90
N ASP A 142 5.31 28.88 -2.86
CA ASP A 142 3.95 28.97 -3.42
C ASP A 142 3.56 27.72 -4.20
N TYR A 143 4.52 27.20 -4.99
CA TYR A 143 4.30 25.95 -5.72
C TYR A 143 4.20 24.76 -4.77
N ILE A 144 5.09 24.65 -3.78
CA ILE A 144 5.05 23.58 -2.78
C ILE A 144 3.72 23.58 -2.02
N GLN A 145 3.29 24.75 -1.52
CA GLN A 145 2.01 24.89 -0.82
C GLN A 145 0.82 24.48 -1.69
N SER A 146 0.80 24.95 -2.96
CA SER A 146 -0.25 24.60 -3.91
C SER A 146 -0.26 23.10 -4.21
N PHE A 147 0.92 22.48 -4.32
CA PHE A 147 1.08 21.05 -4.54
C PHE A 147 0.59 20.24 -3.33
N GLU A 148 1.00 20.56 -2.12
CA GLU A 148 0.56 19.89 -0.90
C GLU A 148 -0.94 20.07 -0.64
N GLN A 149 -1.51 21.21 -1.03
CA GLN A 149 -2.94 21.47 -0.90
C GLN A 149 -3.79 20.50 -1.72
N VAL A 150 -3.26 19.97 -2.84
CA VAL A 150 -3.94 18.95 -3.65
C VAL A 150 -4.35 17.74 -2.81
N PHE A 151 -3.43 17.22 -2.01
CA PHE A 151 -3.69 16.03 -1.19
C PHE A 151 -4.71 16.30 -0.08
N ARG A 152 -4.63 17.47 0.56
CA ARG A 152 -5.60 17.89 1.59
C ARG A 152 -7.01 18.06 1.03
N ASP A 153 -7.11 18.65 -0.17
CA ASP A 153 -8.39 18.83 -0.83
C ASP A 153 -9.02 17.49 -1.28
N LEU A 154 -8.19 16.54 -1.71
CA LEU A 154 -8.64 15.20 -2.07
C LEU A 154 -9.07 14.40 -0.83
N GLU A 155 -8.31 14.44 0.25
CA GLU A 155 -8.72 13.85 1.53
C GLU A 155 -10.07 14.41 1.98
N ALA A 156 -10.24 15.73 1.98
CA ALA A 156 -11.50 16.37 2.38
C ALA A 156 -12.68 15.99 1.46
N LYS A 157 -12.42 15.84 0.14
CA LYS A 157 -13.45 15.46 -0.84
C LYS A 157 -13.89 14.02 -0.71
N HIS A 158 -12.93 13.10 -0.58
CA HIS A 158 -13.15 11.65 -0.62
C HIS A 158 -13.30 11.04 0.79
N HIS A 159 -13.07 11.83 1.86
CA HIS A 159 -13.06 11.37 3.25
C HIS A 159 -12.20 10.11 3.46
N THR A 160 -11.11 10.01 2.69
CA THR A 160 -10.24 8.84 2.69
C THR A 160 -9.17 8.94 3.78
N PRO A 161 -8.80 7.85 4.46
CA PRO A 161 -7.62 7.82 5.32
C PRO A 161 -6.39 8.40 4.62
N PHE A 162 -5.68 9.29 5.31
CA PHE A 162 -4.65 10.11 4.71
C PHE A 162 -3.38 10.19 5.57
N VAL A 163 -2.22 9.97 4.96
CA VAL A 163 -0.91 10.28 5.51
C VAL A 163 -0.38 11.52 4.80
N PRO A 164 -0.36 12.69 5.44
CA PRO A 164 -0.05 13.97 4.75
C PRO A 164 1.36 14.03 4.15
N MET A 165 2.31 13.32 4.78
CA MET A 165 3.70 13.31 4.38
C MET A 165 4.32 11.95 4.67
N ILE A 166 4.52 11.17 3.64
CA ILE A 166 5.05 9.79 3.75
C ILE A 166 6.47 9.76 4.37
N TYR A 167 7.22 10.85 4.26
CA TYR A 167 8.59 11.00 4.80
C TYR A 167 8.67 11.67 6.18
N LYS A 168 7.54 12.00 6.83
CA LYS A 168 7.52 12.80 8.06
C LYS A 168 8.45 12.28 9.15
N ASP A 169 8.52 10.96 9.32
CA ASP A 169 9.30 10.32 10.39
C ASP A 169 10.75 10.00 9.95
N MET A 170 11.10 10.33 8.69
CA MET A 170 12.46 10.21 8.15
C MET A 170 13.25 11.51 8.26
N VAL A 171 12.57 12.65 8.38
CA VAL A 171 13.20 13.96 8.48
C VAL A 171 14.17 13.97 9.65
N HIS A 172 15.43 14.34 9.40
CA HIS A 172 16.52 14.37 10.39
C HIS A 172 17.02 12.98 10.86
N VAL A 173 16.59 11.87 10.26
CA VAL A 173 17.15 10.54 10.57
C VAL A 173 18.26 10.21 9.58
N PRO A 174 19.53 10.15 9.99
CA PRO A 174 20.64 9.88 9.08
C PRO A 174 20.52 8.53 8.39
N GLY A 175 20.88 8.48 7.11
CA GLY A 175 20.94 7.25 6.32
C GLY A 175 19.57 6.71 5.87
N THR A 176 18.51 7.53 5.88
CA THR A 176 17.17 7.14 5.42
C THR A 176 16.90 7.53 3.96
N ILE A 177 17.66 8.47 3.42
CA ILE A 177 17.57 8.91 2.03
C ILE A 177 18.85 8.52 1.30
N GLN A 178 18.71 8.09 0.04
CA GLN A 178 19.82 7.76 -0.86
C GLN A 178 20.61 9.02 -1.24
N PRO A 179 21.82 8.87 -1.81
CA PRO A 179 22.65 10.01 -2.22
C PRO A 179 22.00 10.96 -3.23
N ASP A 180 20.94 10.52 -3.93
CA ASP A 180 20.17 11.35 -4.87
C ASP A 180 19.27 12.39 -4.17
N GLY A 181 19.13 12.31 -2.85
CA GLY A 181 18.32 13.23 -2.06
C GLY A 181 16.81 13.06 -2.17
N ILE A 182 16.35 12.03 -2.86
CA ILE A 182 14.92 11.80 -3.18
C ILE A 182 14.44 10.45 -2.65
N HIS A 183 15.11 9.38 -3.04
CA HIS A 183 14.63 8.02 -2.78
C HIS A 183 15.02 7.52 -1.39
N PRO A 184 14.15 6.76 -0.72
CA PRO A 184 14.47 6.15 0.57
C PRO A 184 15.52 5.04 0.41
N THR A 185 16.36 4.86 1.44
CA THR A 185 17.14 3.64 1.62
C THR A 185 16.26 2.52 2.18
N ALA A 186 16.80 1.30 2.34
CA ALA A 186 16.09 0.22 3.03
C ALA A 186 15.61 0.65 4.43
N LYS A 187 16.45 1.38 5.19
CA LYS A 187 16.09 1.96 6.49
C LYS A 187 14.95 2.98 6.35
N GLY A 188 14.98 3.83 5.32
CA GLY A 188 13.90 4.77 5.03
C GLY A 188 12.59 4.06 4.70
N SER A 189 12.64 3.00 3.91
CA SER A 189 11.49 2.17 3.54
C SER A 189 10.82 1.52 4.77
N GLU A 190 11.59 1.06 5.74
CA GLU A 190 11.05 0.55 7.00
C GLU A 190 10.32 1.65 7.82
N ILE A 191 10.85 2.89 7.80
CA ILE A 191 10.19 4.01 8.47
C ILE A 191 8.89 4.38 7.75
N ILE A 192 8.88 4.41 6.42
CA ILE A 192 7.67 4.64 5.62
C ILE A 192 6.59 3.62 5.98
N ALA A 193 6.91 2.32 6.02
CA ALA A 193 5.96 1.29 6.41
C ALA A 193 5.36 1.56 7.80
N LYS A 194 6.19 1.90 8.78
CA LYS A 194 5.75 2.25 10.14
C LYS A 194 4.90 3.53 10.19
N THR A 195 5.18 4.50 9.31
CA THR A 195 4.39 5.74 9.18
C THR A 195 2.99 5.47 8.63
N LEU A 196 2.88 4.53 7.67
CA LEU A 196 1.60 4.13 7.06
C LEU A 196 0.75 3.24 7.99
N LEU A 197 1.37 2.38 8.77
CA LEU A 197 0.72 1.31 9.53
C LEU A 197 -0.44 1.78 10.45
N PRO A 198 -0.31 2.85 11.25
CA PRO A 198 -1.40 3.32 12.13
C PRO A 198 -2.65 3.80 11.39
N VAL A 199 -2.48 4.34 10.16
CA VAL A 199 -3.58 4.81 9.32
C VAL A 199 -4.17 3.66 8.49
N LEU A 200 -3.35 2.67 8.16
CA LEU A 200 -3.74 1.51 7.38
C LEU A 200 -4.52 0.47 8.20
N THR A 201 -4.06 0.16 9.41
CA THR A 201 -4.62 -0.96 10.20
C THR A 201 -6.13 -0.85 10.49
N PRO A 202 -6.74 0.34 10.65
CA PRO A 202 -8.21 0.46 10.78
C PRO A 202 -8.98 0.03 9.53
N LEU A 203 -8.34 -0.04 8.36
CA LEU A 203 -8.95 -0.50 7.11
C LEU A 203 -8.92 -2.02 6.97
N LEU A 204 -8.06 -2.69 7.73
CA LEU A 204 -7.80 -4.12 7.62
C LEU A 204 -8.70 -4.92 8.56
N ARG A 205 -8.95 -6.16 8.18
CA ARG A 205 -9.55 -7.18 9.05
C ARG A 205 -8.46 -8.13 9.58
N LYS A 206 -8.64 -8.61 10.79
CA LYS A 206 -7.83 -9.68 11.38
C LYS A 206 -8.41 -11.04 11.04
#